data_c0c59d1daa8b4ee406afea25d57509ad
#
_entry.id   c0c59d1daa8b4ee406afea25d57509ad
#
_cell.length_a   1.000
_cell.length_b   1.000
_cell.length_c   1.000
_cell.angle_alpha   90.00
_cell.angle_beta   90.00
_cell.angle_gamma   90.00
#
_symmetry.space_group_name_H-M   'P 1'
#
loop_
_entity.id
_entity.type
_entity.pdbx_description
1 polymer ?
#
loop_
_entity_poly.entity_id
_entity_poly.type
_entity_poly.pdbx_seq_one_letter_code
_entity_poly.pdbx_strand_id
1 'polypeptide(L)'
;DSLFMSIGKIKALDEITLTTNGSQLQSKAQMLKDAGVERINISLDSLDPSTFKKMTRIGDLNKVLDGIHTAIDVGFKKIKINTVLMKQINEKELYDLVDYAIKYYLDISFIEEMPLGNTAYDRQSTSVSNDDILLQLKEKYLLSKTDISTSGPAEYFRIKNTKTKVGLISPHSHN
;
A
#
# COMPACT_ATOMS: atom_id res chain seq x y z
N ASP A 1 4.66 -4.95 21.55
CA ASP A 1 3.47 -5.79 21.83
C ASP A 1 2.58 -5.16 22.90
N SER A 2 3.10 -4.71 24.06
CA SER A 2 2.32 -4.08 25.14
C SER A 2 1.56 -2.82 24.71
N LEU A 3 2.12 -2.01 23.82
CA LEU A 3 1.49 -0.80 23.30
C LEU A 3 0.17 -1.11 22.59
N PHE A 4 0.16 -2.05 21.64
CA PHE A 4 -1.05 -2.41 20.91
C PHE A 4 -2.12 -3.01 21.83
N MET A 5 -1.72 -3.85 22.78
CA MET A 5 -2.63 -4.41 23.78
C MET A 5 -3.25 -3.32 24.67
N SER A 6 -2.53 -2.23 24.94
CA SER A 6 -3.04 -1.10 25.71
C SER A 6 -3.96 -0.21 24.89
N ILE A 7 -3.59 0.09 23.63
CA ILE A 7 -4.41 0.89 22.71
C ILE A 7 -5.74 0.19 22.42
N GLY A 8 -5.73 -1.13 22.21
CA GLY A 8 -6.94 -1.92 21.92
C GLY A 8 -7.99 -1.93 23.03
N LYS A 9 -7.62 -1.52 24.24
CA LYS A 9 -8.58 -1.37 25.37
C LYS A 9 -9.31 -0.03 25.39
N ILE A 10 -8.91 0.92 24.54
CA ILE A 10 -9.50 2.26 24.48
C ILE A 10 -10.81 2.20 23.69
N LYS A 11 -11.95 2.20 24.39
CA LYS A 11 -13.29 2.10 23.80
C LYS A 11 -13.71 3.29 22.90
N ALA A 12 -13.01 4.41 22.99
CA ALA A 12 -13.30 5.62 22.22
C ALA A 12 -12.66 5.61 20.82
N LEU A 13 -11.92 4.57 20.45
CA LEU A 13 -11.33 4.44 19.11
C LEU A 13 -12.30 3.72 18.18
N ASP A 14 -12.57 4.33 17.04
CA ASP A 14 -13.41 3.73 15.99
C ASP A 14 -12.66 2.65 15.21
N GLU A 15 -11.35 2.82 14.97
CA GLU A 15 -10.52 1.87 14.23
C GLU A 15 -9.04 2.02 14.64
N ILE A 16 -8.35 0.89 14.78
CA ILE A 16 -6.89 0.87 14.93
C ILE A 16 -6.28 0.46 13.59
N THR A 17 -5.50 1.38 13.02
CA THR A 17 -4.79 1.16 11.76
C THR A 17 -3.28 1.10 11.98
N LEU A 18 -2.62 0.12 11.38
CA LEU A 18 -1.16 -0.03 11.39
C LEU A 18 -0.59 0.17 10.00
N THR A 19 0.50 0.92 9.88
CA THR A 19 1.35 0.94 8.68
C THR A 19 2.68 0.26 8.99
N THR A 20 3.11 -0.66 8.12
CA THR A 20 4.30 -1.49 8.33
C THR A 20 5.03 -1.77 7.02
N ASN A 21 6.33 -2.05 7.11
CA ASN A 21 7.11 -2.60 6.00
C ASN A 21 6.91 -4.11 5.80
N GLY A 22 6.07 -4.75 6.60
CA GLY A 22 5.71 -6.16 6.48
C GLY A 22 6.75 -7.16 6.96
N SER A 23 7.99 -6.75 7.25
CA SER A 23 9.12 -7.67 7.53
C SER A 23 8.95 -8.57 8.76
N GLN A 24 8.10 -8.18 9.72
CA GLN A 24 7.80 -8.94 10.92
C GLN A 24 6.34 -9.41 10.99
N LEU A 25 5.57 -9.12 9.95
CA LEU A 25 4.12 -9.35 9.98
C LEU A 25 3.78 -10.83 10.11
N GLN A 26 4.56 -11.74 9.50
CA GLN A 26 4.37 -13.18 9.63
C GLN A 26 4.33 -13.63 11.10
N SER A 27 5.23 -13.12 11.93
CA SER A 27 5.30 -13.49 13.36
C SER A 27 4.38 -12.69 14.27
N LYS A 28 3.85 -11.54 13.79
CA LYS A 28 3.10 -10.58 14.61
C LYS A 28 1.61 -10.51 14.27
N ALA A 29 1.18 -11.04 13.12
CA ALA A 29 -0.17 -10.83 12.61
C ALA A 29 -1.25 -11.29 13.62
N GLN A 30 -1.10 -12.45 14.24
CA GLN A 30 -2.07 -12.94 15.22
C GLN A 30 -2.16 -12.01 16.44
N MET A 31 -1.01 -11.62 17.01
CA MET A 31 -0.95 -10.72 18.16
C MET A 31 -1.59 -9.35 17.83
N LEU A 32 -1.32 -8.80 16.65
CA LEU A 32 -1.93 -7.54 16.19
C LEU A 32 -3.45 -7.66 16.06
N LYS A 33 -3.93 -8.79 15.53
CA LYS A 33 -5.36 -9.09 15.43
C LYS A 33 -6.02 -9.16 16.81
N ASP A 34 -5.41 -9.89 17.74
CA ASP A 34 -5.90 -10.06 19.11
C ASP A 34 -5.86 -8.74 19.89
N ALA A 35 -4.93 -7.85 19.57
CA ALA A 35 -4.85 -6.49 20.10
C ALA A 35 -5.87 -5.51 19.52
N GLY A 36 -6.74 -5.95 18.58
CA GLY A 36 -7.79 -5.12 18.01
C GLY A 36 -7.37 -4.27 16.80
N VAL A 37 -6.21 -4.53 16.19
CA VAL A 37 -5.87 -3.89 14.91
C VAL A 37 -6.83 -4.38 13.83
N GLU A 38 -7.51 -3.46 13.15
CA GLU A 38 -8.51 -3.77 12.13
C GLU A 38 -8.00 -3.62 10.71
N ARG A 39 -7.11 -2.62 10.50
CA ARG A 39 -6.54 -2.30 9.18
C ARG A 39 -5.03 -2.38 9.21
N ILE A 40 -4.46 -3.00 8.18
CA ILE A 40 -3.01 -2.99 7.97
C ILE A 40 -2.71 -2.38 6.60
N ASN A 41 -1.85 -1.36 6.59
CA ASN A 41 -1.23 -0.85 5.37
C ASN A 41 0.20 -1.40 5.30
N ILE A 42 0.55 -2.02 4.17
CA ILE A 42 1.84 -2.70 4.00
C ILE A 42 2.57 -2.05 2.83
N SER A 43 3.82 -1.61 3.06
CA SER A 43 4.66 -1.08 1.99
C SER A 43 5.17 -2.23 1.12
N LEU A 44 4.82 -2.19 -0.17
CA LEU A 44 5.26 -3.17 -1.17
C LEU A 44 5.43 -2.47 -2.52
N ASP A 45 6.68 -2.11 -2.84
CA ASP A 45 6.97 -1.31 -4.03
C ASP A 45 7.27 -2.16 -5.27
N SER A 46 7.52 -3.46 -5.12
CA SER A 46 7.86 -4.37 -6.23
C SER A 46 7.52 -5.81 -5.88
N LEU A 47 7.18 -6.60 -6.90
CA LEU A 47 7.04 -8.07 -6.83
C LEU A 47 8.26 -8.80 -7.42
N ASP A 48 9.22 -8.07 -7.99
CA ASP A 48 10.52 -8.61 -8.41
C ASP A 48 11.52 -8.52 -7.26
N PRO A 49 12.16 -9.66 -6.84
CA PRO A 49 13.07 -9.67 -5.70
C PRO A 49 14.27 -8.74 -5.86
N SER A 50 14.78 -8.58 -7.07
CA SER A 50 15.96 -7.74 -7.35
C SER A 50 15.62 -6.26 -7.26
N THR A 51 14.50 -5.85 -7.85
CA THR A 51 13.96 -4.49 -7.77
C THR A 51 13.59 -4.13 -6.35
N PHE A 52 12.86 -5.02 -5.64
CA PHE A 52 12.52 -4.82 -4.24
C PHE A 52 13.75 -4.63 -3.36
N LYS A 53 14.79 -5.45 -3.54
CA LYS A 53 16.06 -5.34 -2.82
C LYS A 53 16.77 -4.01 -3.11
N LYS A 54 16.78 -3.57 -4.38
CA LYS A 54 17.36 -2.29 -4.80
C LYS A 54 16.66 -1.12 -4.13
N MET A 55 15.32 -1.12 -4.08
CA MET A 55 14.52 -0.03 -3.50
C MET A 55 14.63 0.02 -1.98
N THR A 56 14.56 -1.13 -1.32
CA THR A 56 14.54 -1.23 0.15
C THR A 56 15.94 -1.32 0.78
N ARG A 57 16.98 -1.58 0.00
CA ARG A 57 18.39 -1.82 0.38
C ARG A 57 18.59 -3.12 1.16
N ILE A 58 17.83 -3.35 2.23
CA ILE A 58 17.95 -4.50 3.14
C ILE A 58 16.71 -5.39 3.18
N GLY A 59 15.64 -5.00 2.48
CA GLY A 59 14.35 -5.74 2.50
C GLY A 59 14.47 -7.14 1.90
N ASP A 60 13.58 -8.01 2.34
CA ASP A 60 13.39 -9.38 1.85
C ASP A 60 11.93 -9.49 1.39
N LEU A 61 11.72 -9.60 0.07
CA LEU A 61 10.38 -9.66 -0.52
C LEU A 61 9.59 -10.85 0.00
N ASN A 62 10.22 -12.03 0.12
CA ASN A 62 9.52 -13.23 0.57
C ASN A 62 8.94 -13.04 1.98
N LYS A 63 9.69 -12.41 2.90
CA LYS A 63 9.18 -12.12 4.25
C LYS A 63 7.96 -11.20 4.23
N VAL A 64 7.91 -10.23 3.30
CA VAL A 64 6.78 -9.33 3.18
C VAL A 64 5.56 -10.06 2.60
N LEU A 65 5.76 -10.87 1.55
CA LEU A 65 4.70 -11.67 0.95
C LEU A 65 4.13 -12.71 1.94
N ASP A 66 5.00 -13.42 2.66
CA ASP A 66 4.59 -14.35 3.72
C ASP A 66 3.81 -13.63 4.83
N GLY A 67 4.24 -12.42 5.19
CA GLY A 67 3.53 -11.56 6.14
C GLY A 67 2.14 -11.18 5.66
N ILE A 68 1.98 -10.81 4.38
CA ILE A 68 0.68 -10.52 3.76
C ILE A 68 -0.22 -11.75 3.81
N HIS A 69 0.27 -12.92 3.40
CA HIS A 69 -0.50 -14.16 3.41
C HIS A 69 -0.92 -14.53 4.83
N THR A 70 0.00 -14.44 5.79
CA THR A 70 -0.33 -14.68 7.20
C THR A 70 -1.42 -13.72 7.71
N ALA A 71 -1.35 -12.42 7.35
CA ALA A 71 -2.39 -11.47 7.72
C ALA A 71 -3.77 -11.83 7.13
N ILE A 72 -3.81 -12.35 5.90
CA ILE A 72 -5.03 -12.86 5.29
C ILE A 72 -5.55 -14.08 6.06
N ASP A 73 -4.69 -15.04 6.36
CA ASP A 73 -5.03 -16.31 7.04
C ASP A 73 -5.57 -16.10 8.45
N VAL A 74 -4.99 -15.15 9.22
CA VAL A 74 -5.51 -14.77 10.55
C VAL A 74 -6.78 -13.92 10.48
N GLY A 75 -7.25 -13.59 9.27
CA GLY A 75 -8.57 -13.00 9.03
C GLY A 75 -8.64 -11.48 9.10
N PHE A 76 -7.56 -10.76 8.81
CA PHE A 76 -7.67 -9.33 8.55
C PHE A 76 -8.57 -9.06 7.34
N LYS A 77 -9.56 -8.18 7.49
CA LYS A 77 -10.52 -7.83 6.43
C LYS A 77 -10.12 -6.58 5.65
N LYS A 78 -9.25 -5.76 6.23
CA LYS A 78 -8.82 -4.48 5.65
C LYS A 78 -7.30 -4.48 5.54
N ILE A 79 -6.79 -5.05 4.44
CA ILE A 79 -5.37 -5.02 4.10
C ILE A 79 -5.19 -4.15 2.86
N LYS A 80 -4.27 -3.20 2.92
CA LYS A 80 -3.95 -2.30 1.82
C LYS A 80 -2.45 -2.32 1.55
N ILE A 81 -2.09 -2.44 0.29
CA ILE A 81 -0.71 -2.25 -0.18
C ILE A 81 -0.50 -0.76 -0.47
N ASN A 82 0.59 -0.20 0.00
CA ASN A 82 1.08 1.12 -0.38
C ASN A 82 2.32 0.96 -1.24
N THR A 83 2.31 1.57 -2.41
CA THR A 83 3.37 1.47 -3.42
C THR A 83 3.76 2.85 -3.91
N VAL A 84 5.07 3.10 -4.03
CA VAL A 84 5.63 4.23 -4.77
C VAL A 84 6.14 3.73 -6.10
N LEU A 85 5.61 4.27 -7.21
CA LEU A 85 6.11 3.96 -8.55
C LEU A 85 7.19 4.97 -8.95
N MET A 86 8.29 4.44 -9.47
CA MET A 86 9.44 5.22 -9.93
C MET A 86 9.79 4.82 -11.37
N LYS A 87 9.94 5.83 -12.24
CA LYS A 87 10.39 5.64 -13.62
C LYS A 87 11.72 4.90 -13.66
N GLN A 88 11.86 3.98 -14.65
CA GLN A 88 13.06 3.17 -14.88
C GLN A 88 13.45 2.23 -13.72
N ILE A 89 12.60 2.11 -12.70
CA ILE A 89 12.84 1.21 -11.56
C ILE A 89 11.75 0.14 -11.50
N ASN A 90 10.52 0.51 -11.10
CA ASN A 90 9.39 -0.40 -10.93
C ASN A 90 8.12 0.03 -11.66
N GLU A 91 8.15 1.08 -12.49
CA GLU A 91 6.98 1.58 -13.22
C GLU A 91 6.28 0.51 -14.07
N LYS A 92 7.04 -0.46 -14.58
CA LYS A 92 6.52 -1.56 -15.40
C LYS A 92 5.73 -2.59 -14.59
N GLU A 93 5.86 -2.58 -13.27
CA GLU A 93 5.16 -3.51 -12.37
C GLU A 93 3.76 -3.00 -11.97
N LEU A 94 3.30 -1.85 -12.50
CA LEU A 94 1.98 -1.28 -12.18
C LEU A 94 0.86 -2.32 -12.27
N TYR A 95 0.78 -3.04 -13.37
CA TYR A 95 -0.28 -4.02 -13.59
C TYR A 95 -0.10 -5.27 -12.74
N ASP A 96 1.12 -5.74 -12.55
CA ASP A 96 1.41 -6.92 -11.73
C ASP A 96 1.04 -6.70 -10.27
N LEU A 97 1.34 -5.50 -9.75
CA LEU A 97 0.97 -5.09 -8.38
C LEU A 97 -0.55 -5.01 -8.21
N VAL A 98 -1.27 -4.45 -9.20
CA VAL A 98 -2.74 -4.39 -9.15
C VAL A 98 -3.34 -5.78 -9.28
N ASP A 99 -2.83 -6.63 -10.19
CA ASP A 99 -3.31 -8.02 -10.35
C ASP A 99 -3.05 -8.84 -9.08
N TYR A 100 -1.91 -8.63 -8.41
CA TYR A 100 -1.63 -9.22 -7.10
C TYR A 100 -2.67 -8.78 -6.06
N ALA A 101 -2.99 -7.49 -5.99
CA ALA A 101 -4.00 -6.98 -5.08
C ALA A 101 -5.40 -7.59 -5.38
N ILE A 102 -5.78 -7.70 -6.64
CA ILE A 102 -7.04 -8.32 -7.08
C ILE A 102 -7.08 -9.79 -6.65
N LYS A 103 -6.01 -10.54 -6.93
CA LYS A 103 -5.91 -11.98 -6.62
C LYS A 103 -6.14 -12.29 -5.15
N TYR A 104 -5.64 -11.43 -4.27
CA TYR A 104 -5.69 -11.63 -2.81
C TYR A 104 -6.76 -10.77 -2.12
N TYR A 105 -7.63 -10.09 -2.88
CA TYR A 105 -8.71 -9.24 -2.36
C TYR A 105 -8.22 -8.10 -1.48
N LEU A 106 -7.05 -7.53 -1.81
CA LEU A 106 -6.45 -6.41 -1.12
C LEU A 106 -6.84 -5.08 -1.79
N ASP A 107 -6.79 -3.99 -1.03
CA ASP A 107 -6.75 -2.66 -1.62
C ASP A 107 -5.29 -2.30 -1.97
N ILE A 108 -5.08 -1.40 -2.93
CA ILE A 108 -3.74 -0.88 -3.26
C ILE A 108 -3.80 0.63 -3.39
N SER A 109 -2.78 1.33 -2.91
CA SER A 109 -2.63 2.78 -3.11
C SER A 109 -1.27 3.10 -3.70
N PHE A 110 -1.27 3.88 -4.76
CA PHE A 110 -0.06 4.46 -5.33
C PHE A 110 0.15 5.84 -4.72
N ILE A 111 1.34 6.05 -4.16
CA ILE A 111 1.73 7.28 -3.50
C ILE A 111 2.73 7.97 -4.41
N GLU A 112 2.40 9.17 -4.84
CA GLU A 112 3.30 10.00 -5.62
C GLU A 112 4.49 10.42 -4.76
N GLU A 113 5.70 10.34 -5.33
CA GLU A 113 6.94 10.65 -4.61
C GLU A 113 6.92 12.11 -4.12
N MET A 114 7.04 12.29 -2.80
CA MET A 114 7.10 13.63 -2.20
C MET A 114 8.54 14.17 -2.20
N PRO A 115 8.75 15.45 -2.55
CA PRO A 115 10.07 16.08 -2.49
C PRO A 115 10.47 16.33 -1.03
N LEU A 116 11.12 15.36 -0.39
CA LEU A 116 11.65 15.50 0.97
C LEU A 116 13.17 15.69 0.92
N GLY A 117 13.64 16.92 1.24
CA GLY A 117 15.06 17.26 1.43
C GLY A 117 15.89 17.43 0.14
N ASN A 118 17.14 17.90 0.31
CA ASN A 118 18.15 17.99 -0.74
C ASN A 118 18.74 16.61 -1.01
N THR A 119 18.10 15.80 -1.85
CA THR A 119 18.71 14.56 -2.33
C THR A 119 19.30 14.79 -3.71
N ALA A 120 20.49 14.23 -3.95
CA ALA A 120 21.24 14.33 -5.21
C ALA A 120 20.57 13.67 -6.43
N TYR A 121 19.35 13.16 -6.26
CA TYR A 121 18.55 12.58 -7.34
C TYR A 121 17.61 13.64 -7.92
N ASP A 122 17.67 13.82 -9.22
CA ASP A 122 16.70 14.61 -9.98
C ASP A 122 15.34 13.86 -9.99
N ARG A 123 14.52 14.16 -8.98
CA ARG A 123 13.21 13.50 -8.76
C ARG A 123 12.21 13.83 -9.85
N GLN A 124 12.36 14.93 -10.58
CA GLN A 124 11.49 15.23 -11.72
C GLN A 124 11.65 14.19 -12.81
N SER A 125 12.81 13.53 -12.88
CA SER A 125 13.08 12.47 -13.85
C SER A 125 12.56 11.08 -13.41
N THR A 126 12.35 10.83 -12.11
CA THR A 126 11.97 9.51 -11.56
C THR A 126 10.52 9.40 -11.11
N SER A 127 9.84 10.50 -10.85
CA SER A 127 8.44 10.47 -10.39
C SER A 127 7.49 10.03 -11.51
N VAL A 128 6.54 9.17 -11.15
CA VAL A 128 5.36 8.82 -11.97
C VAL A 128 4.17 9.56 -11.37
N SER A 129 3.51 10.39 -12.18
CA SER A 129 2.35 11.16 -11.70
C SER A 129 1.12 10.28 -11.49
N ASN A 130 0.25 10.66 -10.56
CA ASN A 130 -1.03 9.97 -10.36
C ASN A 130 -1.93 10.03 -11.60
N ASP A 131 -1.84 11.08 -12.42
CA ASP A 131 -2.58 11.17 -13.68
C ASP A 131 -2.10 10.13 -14.70
N ASP A 132 -0.77 9.94 -14.81
CA ASP A 132 -0.20 8.90 -15.69
C ASP A 132 -0.59 7.50 -15.21
N ILE A 133 -0.57 7.25 -13.90
CA ILE A 133 -1.01 5.98 -13.30
C ILE A 133 -2.49 5.74 -13.62
N LEU A 134 -3.35 6.75 -13.42
CA LEU A 134 -4.78 6.63 -13.69
C LEU A 134 -5.06 6.36 -15.18
N LEU A 135 -4.33 7.02 -16.07
CA LEU A 135 -4.46 6.82 -17.52
C LEU A 135 -4.13 5.36 -17.88
N GLN A 136 -2.99 4.85 -17.45
CA GLN A 136 -2.58 3.46 -17.69
C GLN A 136 -3.60 2.47 -17.09
N LEU A 137 -4.04 2.69 -15.85
CA LEU A 137 -5.02 1.79 -15.22
C LEU A 137 -6.34 1.71 -16.00
N LYS A 138 -6.80 2.81 -16.61
CA LYS A 138 -8.00 2.84 -17.46
C LYS A 138 -7.85 2.07 -18.77
N GLU A 139 -6.62 1.83 -19.26
CA GLU A 139 -6.38 1.00 -20.43
C GLU A 139 -6.70 -0.48 -20.18
N LYS A 140 -6.46 -0.97 -18.96
CA LYS A 140 -6.63 -2.39 -18.60
C LYS A 140 -7.87 -2.67 -17.75
N TYR A 141 -8.27 -1.73 -16.88
CA TYR A 141 -9.33 -1.96 -15.90
C TYR A 141 -10.49 -0.98 -16.09
N LEU A 142 -11.71 -1.48 -15.90
CA LEU A 142 -12.89 -0.62 -15.78
C LEU A 142 -12.95 -0.04 -14.37
N LEU A 143 -12.68 1.26 -14.26
CA LEU A 143 -12.63 1.98 -13.00
C LEU A 143 -13.89 2.81 -12.79
N SER A 144 -14.40 2.82 -11.56
CA SER A 144 -15.44 3.76 -11.11
C SER A 144 -14.95 4.51 -9.88
N LYS A 145 -15.04 5.85 -9.92
CA LYS A 145 -14.71 6.70 -8.77
C LYS A 145 -15.61 6.32 -7.59
N THR A 146 -15.07 6.28 -6.38
CA THR A 146 -15.83 6.01 -5.16
C THR A 146 -16.03 7.29 -4.37
N ASP A 147 -17.12 7.37 -3.60
CA ASP A 147 -17.37 8.47 -2.66
C ASP A 147 -16.59 8.33 -1.35
N ILE A 148 -15.68 7.35 -1.28
CA ILE A 148 -14.85 7.14 -0.09
C ILE A 148 -13.86 8.30 0.01
N SER A 149 -14.12 9.18 0.97
CA SER A 149 -13.19 10.22 1.39
C SER A 149 -12.44 9.72 2.61
N THR A 150 -11.12 9.74 2.55
CA THR A 150 -10.27 9.65 3.75
C THR A 150 -9.85 11.07 4.11
N SER A 151 -9.42 11.30 5.35
CA SER A 151 -8.95 12.61 5.82
C SER A 151 -7.67 13.14 5.12
N GLY A 152 -7.25 12.51 4.03
CA GLY A 152 -6.08 12.86 3.23
C GLY A 152 -6.40 13.08 1.74
N PRO A 153 -5.41 13.48 0.92
CA PRO A 153 -5.56 13.82 -0.49
C PRO A 153 -5.66 12.58 -1.40
N ALA A 154 -6.28 11.51 -0.93
CA ALA A 154 -6.41 10.28 -1.67
C ALA A 154 -7.71 10.24 -2.48
N GLU A 155 -7.61 9.95 -3.76
CA GLU A 155 -8.74 9.57 -4.61
C GLU A 155 -8.82 8.05 -4.73
N TYR A 156 -10.03 7.48 -4.55
CA TYR A 156 -10.22 6.02 -4.63
C TYR A 156 -11.11 5.64 -5.81
N PHE A 157 -10.70 4.59 -6.50
CA PHE A 157 -11.41 3.97 -7.62
C PHE A 157 -11.66 2.50 -7.33
N ARG A 158 -12.87 2.03 -7.60
CA ARG A 158 -13.20 0.61 -7.57
C ARG A 158 -12.90 -0.02 -8.91
N ILE A 159 -12.21 -1.15 -8.93
CA ILE A 159 -12.06 -1.97 -10.12
C ILE A 159 -13.34 -2.80 -10.28
N LYS A 160 -14.06 -2.61 -11.40
CA LYS A 160 -15.33 -3.29 -11.66
C LYS A 160 -15.17 -4.82 -11.63
N ASN A 161 -16.15 -5.51 -11.10
CA ASN A 161 -16.18 -6.96 -10.93
C ASN A 161 -15.12 -7.52 -9.94
N THR A 162 -14.52 -6.67 -9.12
CA THR A 162 -13.60 -7.07 -8.06
C THR A 162 -13.99 -6.43 -6.72
N LYS A 163 -13.36 -6.88 -5.63
CA LYS A 163 -13.49 -6.23 -4.30
C LYS A 163 -12.42 -5.16 -4.07
N THR A 164 -11.41 -5.09 -4.95
CA THR A 164 -10.23 -4.24 -4.83
C THR A 164 -10.52 -2.78 -5.19
N LYS A 165 -10.00 -1.89 -4.38
CA LYS A 165 -9.94 -0.46 -4.66
C LYS A 165 -8.51 -0.03 -4.92
N VAL A 166 -8.35 0.89 -5.87
CA VAL A 166 -7.09 1.58 -6.12
C VAL A 166 -7.18 3.00 -5.57
N GLY A 167 -6.24 3.39 -4.73
CA GLY A 167 -6.08 4.74 -4.22
C GLY A 167 -4.95 5.45 -4.95
N LEU A 168 -5.13 6.74 -5.25
CA LEU A 168 -4.09 7.62 -5.76
C LEU A 168 -3.86 8.71 -4.72
N ILE A 169 -2.65 8.83 -4.20
CA ILE A 169 -2.29 9.73 -3.10
C ILE A 169 -1.27 10.73 -3.62
N SER A 170 -1.71 12.00 -3.74
CA SER A 170 -0.84 13.12 -4.15
C SER A 170 -0.21 13.81 -2.94
N PRO A 171 0.97 14.43 -3.09
CA PRO A 171 1.54 15.27 -2.05
C PRO A 171 0.68 16.49 -1.77
N HIS A 172 0.59 16.92 -0.52
CA HIS A 172 -0.19 18.07 -0.05
C HIS A 172 0.38 19.45 -0.44
N SER A 173 1.27 19.56 -1.40
CA SER A 173 1.91 20.84 -1.70
C SER A 173 1.65 21.31 -3.12
N HIS A 174 0.54 22.01 -3.28
CA HIS A 174 0.40 23.08 -4.26
C HIS A 174 0.06 24.36 -3.49
N ASN A 175 1.05 24.89 -2.75
CA ASN A 175 1.09 26.29 -2.32
C ASN A 175 2.41 26.88 -2.80
#